data_5125ae327527941690877651177e8c2f
#
_entry.id   5125ae327527941690877651177e8c2f
#
_cell.length_a   1.000
_cell.length_b   1.000
_cell.length_c   1.000
_cell.angle_alpha   90.00
_cell.angle_beta   90.00
_cell.angle_gamma   90.00
#
_symmetry.space_group_name_H-M   'P 1'
#
loop_
_entity.id
_entity.type
_entity.pdbx_description
1 polymer ?
#
loop_
_entity_poly.entity_id
_entity_poly.type
_entity_poly.pdbx_seq_one_letter_code
_entity_poly.pdbx_strand_id
1 'polypeptide(L)'
;MKKKVILCIVGMFILLGVMVLVIFNYKVYRKLELINVNVSYYDEVNKVLNINLQRKVSPFNSDFYCHADGVKNTYNVKGENNKCELVIDINDSYTLYLSNSKNDKSNVIKLNDVFNGVLSFKFKNDTLYMIKDEKKVIDYYDVILDKKVDYSFKSSDTNIIDVVDEKIIAKSEGNAYVYSDKIQDKLNVVVTNIITEPYATKDKKTLLPCDAYNEEEAELLDKILEYKINDAGYQTRAGAVAAARFLTLEFNYRIPYFYENGRVPISSTNKSNINTHIADGEGRYYKKGLYLSKNKYKDIIASWKGPSIWGCGLTNLEIEPRWGYIVGKKMPNGLDCSGFVTWSLKNAGFEPGDVGAGESPDNDNQCTDLGEFKYLSENINNIKVGDLLNWWGHIAMLIGIDGDTYYVAESLSYIGGVRAMIYSKNELLKTFEYVVLMDKFYKNDGNYQKFW
;
A
#
# COMPACT_ATOMS: atom_id res chain seq x y z
N MET A 1 -83.96 3.61 36.49
CA MET A 1 -83.08 4.79 36.49
C MET A 1 -81.66 4.50 36.95
N LYS A 2 -81.43 3.81 38.10
CA LYS A 2 -80.05 3.62 38.62
C LYS A 2 -79.09 2.89 37.68
N LYS A 3 -79.51 1.86 36.91
CA LYS A 3 -78.57 1.20 35.90
C LYS A 3 -78.11 2.09 34.76
N LYS A 4 -78.95 2.98 34.24
CA LYS A 4 -78.56 3.90 33.18
C LYS A 4 -77.54 4.95 33.65
N VAL A 5 -77.66 5.42 34.89
CA VAL A 5 -76.74 6.39 35.49
C VAL A 5 -75.37 5.78 35.71
N ILE A 6 -75.32 4.52 36.19
CA ILE A 6 -74.06 3.79 36.39
C ILE A 6 -73.35 3.54 35.03
N LEU A 7 -74.11 3.22 33.98
CA LEU A 7 -73.53 3.01 32.63
C LEU A 7 -72.95 4.30 32.05
N CYS A 8 -73.63 5.45 32.31
CA CYS A 8 -73.09 6.75 31.88
C CYS A 8 -71.83 7.16 32.65
N ILE A 9 -71.77 6.87 33.95
CA ILE A 9 -70.60 7.15 34.79
C ILE A 9 -69.40 6.27 34.36
N VAL A 10 -69.62 4.97 34.16
CA VAL A 10 -68.55 4.08 33.64
C VAL A 10 -68.08 4.45 32.27
N GLY A 11 -68.98 4.84 31.34
CA GLY A 11 -68.65 5.33 30.02
C GLY A 11 -67.84 6.63 30.07
N MET A 12 -68.13 7.52 31.01
CA MET A 12 -67.38 8.77 31.20
C MET A 12 -66.00 8.55 31.76
N PHE A 13 -65.83 7.56 32.67
CA PHE A 13 -64.50 7.18 33.17
C PHE A 13 -63.63 6.48 32.11
N ILE A 14 -64.24 5.65 31.24
CA ILE A 14 -63.53 5.03 30.10
C ILE A 14 -63.13 6.12 29.12
N LEU A 15 -64.02 7.07 28.80
CA LEU A 15 -63.66 8.21 27.90
C LEU A 15 -62.56 9.08 28.50
N LEU A 16 -62.60 9.37 29.81
CA LEU A 16 -61.55 10.12 30.50
C LEU A 16 -60.23 9.33 30.50
N GLY A 17 -60.27 8.05 30.74
CA GLY A 17 -59.10 7.15 30.70
C GLY A 17 -58.47 7.11 29.29
N VAL A 18 -59.32 6.99 28.25
CA VAL A 18 -58.86 7.06 26.85
C VAL A 18 -58.30 8.44 26.50
N MET A 19 -58.94 9.52 26.97
CA MET A 19 -58.46 10.87 26.74
C MET A 19 -57.15 11.15 27.44
N VAL A 20 -56.94 10.67 28.66
CA VAL A 20 -55.63 10.75 29.38
C VAL A 20 -54.59 9.92 28.69
N LEU A 21 -54.90 8.71 28.23
CA LEU A 21 -53.99 7.91 27.44
C LEU A 21 -53.60 8.56 26.10
N VAL A 22 -54.58 9.17 25.41
CA VAL A 22 -54.35 9.90 24.17
C VAL A 22 -53.48 11.14 24.42
N ILE A 23 -53.77 11.91 25.47
CA ILE A 23 -53.00 13.10 25.84
C ILE A 23 -51.55 12.69 26.26
N PHE A 24 -51.45 11.63 27.04
CA PHE A 24 -50.15 11.12 27.51
C PHE A 24 -49.29 10.62 26.31
N ASN A 25 -49.87 9.79 25.45
CA ASN A 25 -49.21 9.34 24.23
C ASN A 25 -48.91 10.51 23.31
N TYR A 26 -49.83 11.48 23.15
CA TYR A 26 -49.63 12.70 22.35
C TYR A 26 -48.46 13.55 22.87
N LYS A 27 -48.30 13.69 24.19
CA LYS A 27 -47.14 14.39 24.79
C LYS A 27 -45.83 13.61 24.59
N VAL A 28 -45.87 12.29 24.78
CA VAL A 28 -44.67 11.43 24.57
C VAL A 28 -44.24 11.42 23.12
N TYR A 29 -45.19 11.29 22.17
CA TYR A 29 -44.88 11.23 20.75
C TYR A 29 -44.61 12.59 20.10
N ARG A 30 -44.93 13.70 20.75
CA ARG A 30 -44.60 15.06 20.26
C ARG A 30 -43.22 15.52 20.67
N LYS A 31 -42.57 14.85 21.60
CA LYS A 31 -41.22 15.22 22.02
C LYS A 31 -40.27 15.02 20.84
N LEU A 32 -39.69 16.12 20.37
CA LEU A 32 -38.60 16.06 19.42
C LEU A 32 -37.41 15.40 20.09
N GLU A 33 -36.86 14.40 19.45
CA GLU A 33 -35.69 13.69 19.92
C GLU A 33 -34.76 13.41 18.75
N LEU A 34 -33.54 13.95 18.80
CA LEU A 34 -32.48 13.65 17.86
C LEU A 34 -31.83 12.33 18.29
N ILE A 35 -31.98 11.27 17.49
CA ILE A 35 -31.57 9.90 17.84
C ILE A 35 -30.30 9.47 17.11
N ASN A 36 -29.98 10.09 15.98
CA ASN A 36 -28.83 9.70 15.19
C ASN A 36 -28.22 10.86 14.44
N VAL A 37 -26.89 10.88 14.37
CA VAL A 37 -26.08 11.83 13.61
C VAL A 37 -25.03 11.02 12.85
N ASN A 38 -25.06 11.09 11.53
CA ASN A 38 -24.13 10.39 10.66
C ASN A 38 -23.50 11.35 9.65
N VAL A 39 -22.23 11.12 9.33
CA VAL A 39 -21.60 11.74 8.16
C VAL A 39 -22.00 10.96 6.92
N SER A 40 -22.55 11.62 5.92
CA SER A 40 -22.86 11.02 4.62
C SER A 40 -21.75 11.22 3.60
N TYR A 41 -21.09 12.37 3.65
CA TYR A 41 -20.04 12.73 2.73
C TYR A 41 -19.13 13.82 3.30
N TYR A 42 -17.83 13.74 2.97
CA TYR A 42 -16.85 14.78 3.26
C TYR A 42 -16.18 15.24 1.97
N ASP A 43 -16.20 16.54 1.71
CA ASP A 43 -15.49 17.16 0.60
C ASP A 43 -14.17 17.77 1.11
N GLU A 44 -13.07 17.11 0.79
CA GLU A 44 -11.74 17.52 1.24
C GLU A 44 -11.28 18.84 0.61
N VAL A 45 -11.70 19.11 -0.61
CA VAL A 45 -11.31 20.33 -1.37
C VAL A 45 -12.00 21.55 -0.80
N ASN A 46 -13.32 21.47 -0.62
CA ASN A 46 -14.14 22.59 -0.14
C ASN A 46 -14.21 22.64 1.39
N LYS A 47 -13.64 21.65 2.09
CA LYS A 47 -13.68 21.55 3.56
C LYS A 47 -15.11 21.57 4.13
N VAL A 48 -16.04 20.92 3.45
CA VAL A 48 -17.42 20.80 3.88
C VAL A 48 -17.80 19.37 4.22
N LEU A 49 -18.71 19.26 5.17
CA LEU A 49 -19.19 18.01 5.72
C LEU A 49 -20.70 17.92 5.52
N ASN A 50 -21.15 16.84 4.89
CA ASN A 50 -22.57 16.51 4.82
C ASN A 50 -22.94 15.61 6.00
N ILE A 51 -23.80 16.12 6.89
CA ILE A 51 -24.28 15.39 8.05
C ILE A 51 -25.76 15.10 7.93
N ASN A 52 -26.14 13.87 8.27
CA ASN A 52 -27.53 13.44 8.35
C ASN A 52 -27.97 13.40 9.81
N LEU A 53 -29.01 14.15 10.13
CA LEU A 53 -29.68 14.12 11.43
C LEU A 53 -30.99 13.35 11.31
N GLN A 54 -31.24 12.45 12.23
CA GLN A 54 -32.45 11.64 12.27
C GLN A 54 -33.22 11.87 13.56
N ARG A 55 -34.51 12.24 13.41
CA ARG A 55 -35.43 12.30 14.55
C ARG A 55 -36.05 10.94 14.85
N LYS A 56 -36.49 10.77 16.10
CA LYS A 56 -37.36 9.66 16.48
C LYS A 56 -38.66 9.70 15.68
N VAL A 57 -39.05 8.56 15.13
CA VAL A 57 -40.30 8.46 14.35
C VAL A 57 -41.48 8.89 15.22
N SER A 58 -42.28 9.82 14.73
CA SER A 58 -43.51 10.27 15.37
C SER A 58 -44.70 9.90 14.49
N PRO A 59 -45.80 9.36 15.05
CA PRO A 59 -47.01 9.09 14.29
C PRO A 59 -47.72 10.36 13.87
N PHE A 60 -47.35 11.49 14.42
CA PHE A 60 -47.91 12.81 14.05
C PHE A 60 -46.93 13.50 13.09
N ASN A 61 -47.38 13.70 11.86
CA ASN A 61 -46.61 14.40 10.84
C ASN A 61 -46.53 15.89 11.24
N SER A 62 -45.45 16.28 11.90
CA SER A 62 -45.20 17.68 12.25
C SER A 62 -43.94 18.15 11.52
N ASP A 63 -43.99 19.34 10.95
CA ASP A 63 -42.81 20.00 10.40
C ASP A 63 -41.74 20.09 11.48
N PHE A 64 -40.50 19.78 11.09
CA PHE A 64 -39.34 19.95 11.93
C PHE A 64 -38.17 20.51 11.12
N TYR A 65 -37.26 21.14 11.81
CA TYR A 65 -36.04 21.72 11.24
C TYR A 65 -34.83 21.18 11.97
N CYS A 66 -33.77 20.91 11.23
CA CYS A 66 -32.49 20.57 11.76
C CYS A 66 -31.60 21.81 11.82
N HIS A 67 -30.83 21.90 12.88
CA HIS A 67 -29.94 23.02 13.14
C HIS A 67 -28.54 22.54 13.43
N ALA A 68 -27.58 23.28 12.91
CA ALA A 68 -26.16 23.21 13.30
C ALA A 68 -25.70 24.61 13.64
N ASP A 69 -25.67 24.94 14.94
CA ASP A 69 -25.26 26.26 15.43
C ASP A 69 -23.75 26.19 15.75
N GLY A 70 -22.95 26.85 14.93
CA GLY A 70 -21.51 27.02 15.11
C GLY A 70 -21.16 28.36 15.75
N VAL A 71 -19.86 28.55 16.01
CA VAL A 71 -19.32 29.81 16.51
C VAL A 71 -19.33 30.90 15.45
N LYS A 72 -19.07 30.52 14.19
CA LYS A 72 -18.99 31.42 13.04
C LYS A 72 -20.22 31.35 12.16
N ASN A 73 -20.77 30.15 11.97
CA ASN A 73 -21.84 29.89 11.01
C ASN A 73 -23.00 29.13 11.66
N THR A 74 -24.21 29.41 11.21
CA THR A 74 -25.42 28.69 11.61
C THR A 74 -26.11 28.15 10.38
N TYR A 75 -26.45 26.88 10.41
CA TYR A 75 -27.16 26.19 9.31
C TYR A 75 -28.49 25.66 9.80
N ASN A 76 -29.52 25.77 8.97
CA ASN A 76 -30.78 25.14 9.23
C ASN A 76 -31.42 24.62 7.95
N VAL A 77 -32.13 23.50 8.06
CA VAL A 77 -32.85 22.90 6.95
C VAL A 77 -34.15 22.25 7.42
N LYS A 78 -35.21 22.35 6.60
CA LYS A 78 -36.47 21.64 6.88
C LYS A 78 -36.27 20.14 6.69
N GLY A 79 -36.71 19.34 7.67
CA GLY A 79 -36.61 17.90 7.61
C GLY A 79 -37.75 17.25 6.84
N GLU A 80 -37.44 16.15 6.18
CA GLU A 80 -38.36 15.28 5.46
C GLU A 80 -38.15 13.82 5.85
N ASN A 81 -39.24 13.02 5.90
CA ASN A 81 -39.17 11.59 6.22
C ASN A 81 -38.37 11.26 7.49
N ASN A 82 -38.49 12.06 8.53
CA ASN A 82 -37.76 11.98 9.80
C ASN A 82 -36.23 12.17 9.68
N LYS A 83 -35.74 12.73 8.59
CA LYS A 83 -34.31 13.00 8.36
C LYS A 83 -34.12 14.40 7.78
N CYS A 84 -32.94 14.94 7.95
CA CYS A 84 -32.45 16.06 7.19
C CYS A 84 -30.94 15.98 6.98
N GLU A 85 -30.49 16.56 5.90
CA GLU A 85 -29.10 16.69 5.53
C GLU A 85 -28.66 18.13 5.65
N LEU A 86 -27.57 18.37 6.35
CA LEU A 86 -26.93 19.67 6.51
C LEU A 86 -25.54 19.62 5.89
N VAL A 87 -25.21 20.65 5.11
CA VAL A 87 -23.86 20.87 4.60
C VAL A 87 -23.21 21.95 5.45
N ILE A 88 -22.17 21.61 6.18
CA ILE A 88 -21.49 22.49 7.14
C ILE A 88 -20.00 22.60 6.86
N ASP A 89 -19.39 23.72 7.23
CA ASP A 89 -17.95 23.91 7.19
C ASP A 89 -17.29 23.17 8.37
N ILE A 90 -16.24 22.39 8.13
CA ILE A 90 -15.53 21.64 9.18
C ILE A 90 -14.68 22.53 10.10
N ASN A 91 -14.42 23.78 9.72
CA ASN A 91 -13.57 24.70 10.48
C ASN A 91 -14.30 25.39 11.64
N ASP A 92 -15.47 24.88 12.06
CA ASP A 92 -16.26 25.41 13.14
C ASP A 92 -16.74 24.31 14.09
N SER A 93 -17.07 24.66 15.31
CA SER A 93 -17.61 23.74 16.32
C SER A 93 -19.12 23.87 16.38
N TYR A 94 -19.85 22.78 16.07
CA TYR A 94 -21.29 22.83 15.96
C TYR A 94 -22.01 22.14 17.10
N THR A 95 -23.13 22.76 17.46
CA THR A 95 -24.15 22.21 18.32
C THR A 95 -25.37 21.83 17.47
N LEU A 96 -25.72 20.55 17.48
CA LEU A 96 -26.79 19.98 16.65
C LEU A 96 -28.06 19.77 17.45
N TYR A 97 -29.22 20.18 16.91
CA TYR A 97 -30.52 19.92 17.49
C TYR A 97 -31.64 20.01 16.44
N LEU A 98 -32.82 19.58 16.82
CA LEU A 98 -34.04 19.71 16.03
C LEU A 98 -34.94 20.77 16.65
N SER A 99 -35.72 21.49 15.83
CA SER A 99 -36.82 22.34 16.30
C SER A 99 -38.12 22.07 15.53
N ASN A 100 -39.23 22.44 16.11
CA ASN A 100 -40.52 22.46 15.41
C ASN A 100 -40.93 23.90 15.06
N SER A 101 -42.07 24.04 14.39
CA SER A 101 -42.66 25.37 14.02
C SER A 101 -43.00 26.26 15.22
N LYS A 102 -42.98 25.72 16.45
CA LYS A 102 -43.21 26.45 17.70
C LYS A 102 -41.93 26.75 18.48
N ASN A 103 -40.76 26.49 17.85
CA ASN A 103 -39.44 26.66 18.45
C ASN A 103 -39.13 25.74 19.67
N ASP A 104 -39.94 24.67 19.87
CA ASP A 104 -39.53 23.65 20.85
C ASP A 104 -38.26 22.93 20.33
N LYS A 105 -37.25 22.79 21.18
CA LYS A 105 -35.97 22.16 20.83
C LYS A 105 -35.90 20.70 21.31
N SER A 106 -35.18 19.87 20.55
CA SER A 106 -34.83 18.52 20.97
C SER A 106 -33.70 18.50 22.04
N ASN A 107 -33.24 17.32 22.38
CA ASN A 107 -31.89 17.15 22.97
C ASN A 107 -30.83 17.76 22.04
N VAL A 108 -29.75 18.21 22.65
CA VAL A 108 -28.63 18.89 21.98
C VAL A 108 -27.44 17.95 21.96
N ILE A 109 -26.77 17.85 20.84
CA ILE A 109 -25.60 17.02 20.64
C ILE A 109 -24.48 17.92 20.09
N LYS A 110 -23.30 17.87 20.68
CA LYS A 110 -22.11 18.51 20.10
C LYS A 110 -21.52 17.60 19.04
N LEU A 111 -21.21 18.14 17.87
CA LEU A 111 -20.65 17.37 16.77
C LEU A 111 -19.34 16.67 17.18
N ASN A 112 -18.49 17.37 17.92
CA ASN A 112 -17.22 16.80 18.42
C ASN A 112 -17.43 15.60 19.35
N ASP A 113 -18.48 15.60 20.16
CA ASP A 113 -18.78 14.49 21.10
C ASP A 113 -19.23 13.23 20.35
N VAL A 114 -19.87 13.38 19.18
CA VAL A 114 -20.29 12.24 18.34
C VAL A 114 -19.11 11.50 17.74
N PHE A 115 -18.09 12.26 17.34
CA PHE A 115 -16.94 11.76 16.60
C PHE A 115 -15.64 11.75 17.43
N ASN A 116 -15.71 12.03 18.73
CA ASN A 116 -14.53 12.19 19.60
C ASN A 116 -13.47 13.16 19.02
N GLY A 117 -13.93 14.14 18.25
CA GLY A 117 -13.07 15.09 17.53
C GLY A 117 -12.46 14.55 16.22
N VAL A 118 -12.73 13.31 15.85
CA VAL A 118 -12.18 12.65 14.64
C VAL A 118 -13.31 12.26 13.71
N LEU A 119 -13.37 12.86 12.52
CA LEU A 119 -14.35 12.54 11.49
C LEU A 119 -13.98 11.31 10.69
N SER A 120 -12.74 11.19 10.36
CA SER A 120 -12.18 10.10 9.59
C SER A 120 -10.76 9.84 10.04
N PHE A 121 -10.39 8.59 10.09
CA PHE A 121 -9.04 8.15 10.39
C PHE A 121 -8.75 6.88 9.61
N LYS A 122 -7.55 6.81 9.02
CA LYS A 122 -7.03 5.62 8.39
C LYS A 122 -5.51 5.59 8.49
N PHE A 123 -4.95 4.47 8.94
CA PHE A 123 -3.52 4.25 8.79
C PHE A 123 -3.16 4.17 7.29
N LYS A 124 -2.00 4.70 6.90
CA LYS A 124 -1.54 4.64 5.50
C LYS A 124 -1.35 3.21 5.02
N ASN A 125 -0.92 2.33 5.92
CA ASN A 125 -0.73 0.92 5.67
C ASN A 125 -1.60 0.09 6.60
N ASP A 126 -2.20 -0.99 6.11
CA ASP A 126 -2.97 -1.91 6.94
C ASP A 126 -2.04 -2.81 7.78
N THR A 127 -0.83 -3.05 7.27
CA THR A 127 0.21 -3.85 7.94
C THR A 127 1.58 -3.20 7.76
N LEU A 128 2.33 -3.11 8.84
CA LEU A 128 3.71 -2.64 8.89
C LEU A 128 4.64 -3.82 9.16
N TYR A 129 5.69 -3.97 8.35
CA TYR A 129 6.72 -4.97 8.57
C TYR A 129 7.97 -4.30 9.12
N MET A 130 8.52 -4.89 10.20
CA MET A 130 9.67 -4.35 10.93
C MET A 130 10.66 -5.46 11.26
N ILE A 131 11.93 -5.11 11.42
CA ILE A 131 12.93 -5.97 12.04
C ILE A 131 13.13 -5.56 13.50
N LYS A 132 13.69 -6.45 14.30
CA LYS A 132 13.99 -6.14 15.70
C LYS A 132 14.85 -4.87 15.81
N ASP A 133 14.56 -4.07 16.84
CA ASP A 133 15.20 -2.78 17.17
C ASP A 133 14.92 -1.63 16.18
N GLU A 134 14.19 -1.89 15.09
CA GLU A 134 13.74 -0.84 14.16
C GLU A 134 12.72 0.09 14.82
N LYS A 135 12.75 1.37 14.39
CA LYS A 135 11.82 2.41 14.83
C LYS A 135 11.15 3.04 13.64
N LYS A 136 9.82 3.09 13.65
CA LYS A 136 9.03 3.73 12.59
C LYS A 136 8.01 4.71 13.17
N VAL A 137 7.80 5.83 12.48
CA VAL A 137 6.73 6.77 12.79
C VAL A 137 5.40 6.15 12.36
N ILE A 138 4.35 6.40 13.15
CA ILE A 138 2.98 5.99 12.80
C ILE A 138 2.45 6.96 11.75
N ASP A 139 2.24 6.47 10.54
CA ASP A 139 1.71 7.24 9.42
C ASP A 139 0.21 6.99 9.23
N TYR A 140 -0.56 8.08 9.16
CA TYR A 140 -2.00 8.02 9.01
C TYR A 140 -2.56 9.24 8.26
N TYR A 141 -3.79 9.12 7.79
CA TYR A 141 -4.61 10.22 7.30
C TYR A 141 -5.76 10.43 8.27
N ASP A 142 -5.98 11.66 8.69
CA ASP A 142 -7.13 12.00 9.52
C ASP A 142 -7.83 13.27 9.05
N VAL A 143 -9.11 13.35 9.37
CA VAL A 143 -9.92 14.55 9.28
C VAL A 143 -10.45 14.83 10.68
N ILE A 144 -9.99 15.90 11.29
CA ILE A 144 -10.30 16.26 12.67
C ILE A 144 -11.22 17.46 12.73
N LEU A 145 -12.15 17.43 13.68
CA LEU A 145 -13.05 18.55 14.01
C LEU A 145 -12.43 19.50 15.04
N ASP A 146 -11.44 19.05 15.78
CA ASP A 146 -10.79 19.83 16.82
C ASP A 146 -9.30 20.06 16.49
N LYS A 147 -8.74 21.15 16.98
CA LYS A 147 -7.40 21.65 16.59
C LYS A 147 -6.25 20.71 16.94
N LYS A 148 -6.45 19.78 17.86
CA LYS A 148 -5.44 18.79 18.24
C LYS A 148 -6.11 17.59 18.91
N VAL A 149 -6.11 16.47 18.22
CA VAL A 149 -6.48 15.18 18.80
C VAL A 149 -5.20 14.45 19.21
N ASP A 150 -5.06 14.18 20.49
CA ASP A 150 -4.05 13.25 20.98
C ASP A 150 -4.64 11.83 20.88
N TYR A 151 -4.15 11.03 19.94
CA TYR A 151 -4.62 9.67 19.74
C TYR A 151 -4.20 8.72 20.86
N SER A 152 -3.13 9.03 21.59
CA SER A 152 -2.60 8.16 22.65
C SER A 152 -2.46 6.71 22.17
N PHE A 153 -1.74 6.52 21.07
CA PHE A 153 -1.54 5.20 20.47
C PHE A 153 -0.94 4.21 21.46
N LYS A 154 -1.43 2.97 21.40
CA LYS A 154 -1.06 1.89 22.30
C LYS A 154 -0.68 0.64 21.51
N SER A 155 0.17 -0.18 22.11
CA SER A 155 0.50 -1.52 21.62
C SER A 155 -0.46 -2.55 22.21
N SER A 156 -0.85 -3.55 21.41
CA SER A 156 -1.58 -4.72 21.87
C SER A 156 -0.69 -5.70 22.64
N ASP A 157 0.63 -5.70 22.38
CA ASP A 157 1.61 -6.51 23.07
C ASP A 157 2.96 -5.75 23.18
N THR A 158 3.25 -5.26 24.37
CA THR A 158 4.45 -4.50 24.66
C THR A 158 5.74 -5.32 24.71
N ASN A 159 5.66 -6.65 24.63
CA ASN A 159 6.82 -7.52 24.45
C ASN A 159 7.27 -7.58 22.99
N ILE A 160 6.35 -7.41 22.04
CA ILE A 160 6.62 -7.44 20.61
C ILE A 160 6.95 -6.05 20.08
N ILE A 161 6.08 -5.07 20.36
CA ILE A 161 6.28 -3.67 19.98
C ILE A 161 5.97 -2.73 21.13
N ASP A 162 6.66 -1.61 21.20
CA ASP A 162 6.31 -0.48 22.05
C ASP A 162 5.88 0.72 21.22
N VAL A 163 5.09 1.62 21.81
CA VAL A 163 4.67 2.86 21.16
C VAL A 163 5.03 4.02 22.07
N VAL A 164 5.94 4.88 21.60
CA VAL A 164 6.43 6.04 22.32
C VAL A 164 6.48 7.23 21.36
N ASP A 165 5.84 8.35 21.72
CA ASP A 165 5.83 9.59 20.93
C ASP A 165 5.47 9.36 19.43
N GLU A 166 4.36 8.63 19.20
CA GLU A 166 3.88 8.27 17.86
C GLU A 166 4.90 7.44 17.02
N LYS A 167 5.84 6.79 17.69
CA LYS A 167 6.79 5.86 17.05
C LYS A 167 6.59 4.45 17.58
N ILE A 168 6.62 3.51 16.66
CA ILE A 168 6.65 2.09 16.96
C ILE A 168 8.10 1.66 17.12
N ILE A 169 8.39 0.91 18.17
CA ILE A 169 9.71 0.33 18.46
C ILE A 169 9.52 -1.19 18.45
N ALA A 170 10.14 -1.88 17.52
CA ALA A 170 10.13 -3.35 17.44
C ALA A 170 11.08 -3.94 18.49
N LYS A 171 10.59 -4.86 19.35
CA LYS A 171 11.36 -5.47 20.45
C LYS A 171 11.69 -6.94 20.21
N SER A 172 10.74 -7.72 19.75
CA SER A 172 10.93 -9.15 19.47
C SER A 172 10.06 -9.59 18.33
N GLU A 173 10.41 -10.70 17.72
CA GLU A 173 9.62 -11.33 16.65
C GLU A 173 8.20 -11.66 17.13
N GLY A 174 7.23 -11.45 16.24
CA GLY A 174 5.83 -11.73 16.50
C GLY A 174 4.89 -10.74 15.80
N ASN A 175 3.60 -10.89 16.10
CA ASN A 175 2.53 -10.06 15.56
C ASN A 175 1.87 -9.27 16.69
N ALA A 176 1.75 -7.99 16.49
CA ALA A 176 1.01 -7.09 17.37
C ALA A 176 0.25 -6.06 16.54
N TYR A 177 -0.59 -5.24 17.18
CA TYR A 177 -1.21 -4.11 16.50
C TYR A 177 -1.14 -2.84 17.35
N VAL A 178 -1.09 -1.71 16.64
CA VAL A 178 -1.24 -0.37 17.23
C VAL A 178 -2.69 0.03 17.16
N TYR A 179 -3.21 0.59 18.22
CA TYR A 179 -4.60 1.06 18.34
C TYR A 179 -4.71 2.30 19.20
N SER A 180 -5.86 2.95 19.14
CA SER A 180 -6.25 4.03 20.05
C SER A 180 -7.73 3.88 20.41
N ASP A 181 -8.09 4.30 21.63
CA ASP A 181 -9.50 4.28 22.06
C ASP A 181 -10.36 5.32 21.34
N LYS A 182 -9.75 6.23 20.58
CA LYS A 182 -10.42 7.30 19.82
C LYS A 182 -10.77 6.92 18.38
N ILE A 183 -10.23 5.83 17.87
CA ILE A 183 -10.41 5.36 16.50
C ILE A 183 -10.80 3.89 16.46
N GLN A 184 -11.44 3.47 15.38
CA GLN A 184 -11.79 2.05 15.19
C GLN A 184 -10.73 1.26 14.44
N ASP A 185 -9.91 1.96 13.67
CA ASP A 185 -8.86 1.36 12.84
C ASP A 185 -7.68 0.85 13.68
N LYS A 186 -7.00 -0.16 13.15
CA LYS A 186 -5.83 -0.78 13.79
C LYS A 186 -4.74 -0.99 12.76
N LEU A 187 -3.49 -0.68 13.13
CA LEU A 187 -2.32 -0.98 12.32
C LEU A 187 -1.71 -2.30 12.78
N ASN A 188 -1.73 -3.31 11.91
CA ASN A 188 -1.03 -4.56 12.20
C ASN A 188 0.48 -4.34 12.07
N VAL A 189 1.25 -4.92 12.97
CA VAL A 189 2.71 -4.87 12.95
C VAL A 189 3.25 -6.28 13.03
N VAL A 190 4.04 -6.65 12.04
CA VAL A 190 4.75 -7.94 11.97
C VAL A 190 6.23 -7.67 12.17
N VAL A 191 6.78 -8.12 13.29
CA VAL A 191 8.22 -8.07 13.55
C VAL A 191 8.83 -9.40 13.16
N THR A 192 9.82 -9.39 12.25
CA THR A 192 10.43 -10.61 11.70
C THR A 192 11.91 -10.42 11.42
N ASN A 193 12.67 -11.51 11.48
CA ASN A 193 14.08 -11.58 11.11
C ASN A 193 14.32 -12.27 9.75
N ILE A 194 13.24 -12.57 9.01
CA ILE A 194 13.33 -13.26 7.71
C ILE A 194 14.06 -12.43 6.64
N ILE A 195 14.18 -11.12 6.88
CA ILE A 195 14.97 -10.18 6.09
C ILE A 195 16.13 -9.62 6.92
N THR A 196 17.18 -9.14 6.25
CA THR A 196 18.28 -8.44 6.89
C THR A 196 18.06 -6.93 6.91
N GLU A 197 18.85 -6.21 7.69
CA GLU A 197 18.89 -4.75 7.59
C GLU A 197 19.37 -4.29 6.21
N PRO A 198 18.79 -3.20 5.67
CA PRO A 198 19.13 -2.68 4.35
C PRO A 198 20.62 -2.35 4.13
N TYR A 199 21.34 -2.08 5.21
CA TYR A 199 22.77 -1.74 5.18
C TYR A 199 23.72 -2.94 5.24
N ALA A 200 23.21 -4.13 5.19
CA ALA A 200 24.06 -5.30 5.07
C ALA A 200 24.71 -5.35 3.68
N THR A 201 25.63 -4.40 3.43
CA THR A 201 26.44 -4.31 2.20
C THR A 201 27.39 -5.51 2.04
N LYS A 202 27.28 -6.49 2.93
CA LYS A 202 28.07 -7.71 2.85
C LYS A 202 27.76 -8.47 1.57
N ASP A 203 28.80 -8.77 0.82
CA ASP A 203 28.68 -9.65 -0.33
C ASP A 203 28.02 -10.97 0.09
N LYS A 204 26.81 -11.19 -0.41
CA LYS A 204 26.04 -12.41 -0.11
C LYS A 204 26.65 -13.56 -0.89
N LYS A 205 27.48 -14.34 -0.24
CA LYS A 205 28.19 -15.48 -0.88
C LYS A 205 27.27 -16.67 -1.10
N THR A 206 26.20 -16.79 -0.31
CA THR A 206 25.30 -17.94 -0.35
C THR A 206 24.29 -17.76 -1.46
N LEU A 207 24.27 -18.66 -2.43
CA LEU A 207 23.21 -18.75 -3.43
C LEU A 207 21.93 -19.27 -2.78
N LEU A 208 20.78 -18.81 -3.26
CA LEU A 208 19.49 -19.33 -2.84
C LEU A 208 19.41 -20.83 -3.21
N PRO A 209 19.32 -21.74 -2.24
CA PRO A 209 19.05 -23.15 -2.53
C PRO A 209 17.56 -23.31 -2.88
N CYS A 210 17.26 -24.33 -3.70
CA CYS A 210 15.88 -24.76 -3.89
C CYS A 210 15.29 -25.15 -2.53
N ASP A 211 14.04 -24.73 -2.24
CA ASP A 211 13.36 -25.02 -0.98
C ASP A 211 13.97 -24.36 0.28
N ALA A 212 14.67 -23.23 0.12
CA ALA A 212 15.19 -22.47 1.25
C ALA A 212 14.11 -21.94 2.19
N TYR A 213 12.89 -21.73 1.65
CA TYR A 213 11.73 -21.22 2.37
C TYR A 213 10.53 -22.18 2.21
N ASN A 214 9.74 -22.31 3.27
CA ASN A 214 8.43 -22.94 3.20
C ASN A 214 7.40 -21.98 2.56
N GLU A 215 6.16 -22.47 2.31
CA GLU A 215 5.14 -21.67 1.63
C GLU A 215 4.71 -20.43 2.43
N GLU A 216 4.62 -20.53 3.76
CA GLU A 216 4.24 -19.39 4.63
C GLU A 216 5.32 -18.31 4.63
N GLU A 217 6.58 -18.70 4.70
CA GLU A 217 7.72 -17.78 4.61
C GLU A 217 7.80 -17.13 3.23
N ALA A 218 7.58 -17.90 2.16
CA ALA A 218 7.57 -17.38 0.80
C ALA A 218 6.45 -16.35 0.57
N GLU A 219 5.25 -16.60 1.09
CA GLU A 219 4.13 -15.66 1.05
C GLU A 219 4.39 -14.42 1.90
N LEU A 220 5.01 -14.58 3.08
CA LEU A 220 5.38 -13.45 3.92
C LEU A 220 6.40 -12.54 3.23
N LEU A 221 7.44 -13.13 2.60
CA LEU A 221 8.44 -12.37 1.84
C LEU A 221 7.82 -11.60 0.66
N ASP A 222 6.87 -12.20 -0.05
CA ASP A 222 6.13 -11.50 -1.12
C ASP A 222 5.35 -10.30 -0.57
N LYS A 223 4.71 -10.43 0.58
CA LYS A 223 3.99 -9.32 1.24
C LYS A 223 4.94 -8.22 1.71
N ILE A 224 6.10 -8.59 2.23
CA ILE A 224 7.13 -7.62 2.63
C ILE A 224 7.65 -6.86 1.41
N LEU A 225 7.94 -7.53 0.30
CA LEU A 225 8.34 -6.90 -0.95
C LEU A 225 7.28 -5.90 -1.43
N GLU A 226 6.03 -6.31 -1.49
CA GLU A 226 4.90 -5.47 -1.88
C GLU A 226 4.77 -4.25 -0.96
N TYR A 227 4.84 -4.45 0.36
CA TYR A 227 4.83 -3.38 1.33
C TYR A 227 5.95 -2.37 1.09
N LYS A 228 7.21 -2.81 0.90
CA LYS A 228 8.38 -1.94 0.66
C LYS A 228 8.23 -1.10 -0.61
N ILE A 229 7.68 -1.68 -1.67
CA ILE A 229 7.40 -0.98 -2.93
C ILE A 229 6.30 0.06 -2.73
N ASN A 230 5.20 -0.29 -2.05
CA ASN A 230 4.09 0.62 -1.81
C ASN A 230 4.48 1.79 -0.90
N ASP A 231 5.30 1.54 0.13
CA ASP A 231 5.82 2.57 1.04
C ASP A 231 6.72 3.58 0.30
N ALA A 232 7.55 3.11 -0.62
CA ALA A 232 8.36 3.95 -1.50
C ALA A 232 7.52 4.66 -2.58
N GLY A 233 6.40 4.07 -2.98
CA GLY A 233 5.48 4.55 -4.01
C GLY A 233 5.34 3.59 -5.19
N TYR A 234 4.18 2.94 -5.30
CA TYR A 234 3.86 2.09 -6.44
C TYR A 234 3.79 2.91 -7.74
N GLN A 235 4.34 2.40 -8.83
CA GLN A 235 4.48 3.08 -10.12
C GLN A 235 5.31 4.39 -10.04
N THR A 236 6.31 4.41 -9.17
CA THR A 236 7.26 5.51 -9.07
C THR A 236 8.70 5.02 -9.24
N ARG A 237 9.63 5.94 -9.47
CA ARG A 237 11.06 5.68 -9.51
C ARG A 237 11.54 5.02 -8.22
N ALA A 238 11.13 5.56 -7.06
CA ALA A 238 11.47 5.00 -5.74
C ALA A 238 10.93 3.59 -5.54
N GLY A 239 9.73 3.28 -6.03
CA GLY A 239 9.18 1.94 -5.98
C GLY A 239 10.02 0.91 -6.74
N ALA A 240 10.51 1.26 -7.94
CA ALA A 240 11.41 0.40 -8.71
C ALA A 240 12.75 0.18 -7.98
N VAL A 241 13.31 1.24 -7.41
CA VAL A 241 14.53 1.18 -6.60
C VAL A 241 14.32 0.34 -5.33
N ALA A 242 13.16 0.46 -4.68
CA ALA A 242 12.83 -0.36 -3.50
C ALA A 242 12.81 -1.86 -3.82
N ALA A 243 12.26 -2.26 -4.97
CA ALA A 243 12.30 -3.65 -5.43
C ALA A 243 13.76 -4.13 -5.64
N ALA A 244 14.58 -3.34 -6.31
CA ALA A 244 15.99 -3.67 -6.54
C ALA A 244 16.80 -3.75 -5.23
N ARG A 245 16.59 -2.81 -4.32
CA ARG A 245 17.20 -2.79 -2.98
C ARG A 245 16.80 -3.99 -2.14
N PHE A 246 15.50 -4.32 -2.14
CA PHE A 246 15.02 -5.48 -1.41
C PHE A 246 15.79 -6.73 -1.80
N LEU A 247 15.89 -7.03 -3.08
CA LEU A 247 16.54 -8.26 -3.53
C LEU A 247 18.06 -8.25 -3.31
N THR A 248 18.71 -7.10 -3.38
CA THR A 248 20.15 -6.98 -3.27
C THR A 248 20.64 -6.74 -1.84
N LEU A 249 19.93 -5.97 -1.03
CA LEU A 249 20.38 -5.55 0.30
C LEU A 249 19.66 -6.27 1.45
N GLU A 250 18.34 -6.51 1.33
CA GLU A 250 17.53 -7.00 2.42
C GLU A 250 17.27 -8.51 2.36
N PHE A 251 17.17 -9.08 1.17
CA PHE A 251 16.93 -10.51 0.99
C PHE A 251 18.18 -11.33 1.37
N ASN A 252 17.99 -12.39 2.14
CA ASN A 252 19.10 -13.13 2.80
C ASN A 252 20.01 -13.90 1.85
N TYR A 253 19.53 -14.23 0.65
CA TYR A 253 20.28 -15.06 -0.30
C TYR A 253 20.54 -14.30 -1.59
N ARG A 254 21.62 -14.67 -2.27
CA ARG A 254 21.88 -14.25 -3.64
C ARG A 254 21.02 -15.06 -4.58
N ILE A 255 20.21 -14.41 -5.42
CA ILE A 255 19.50 -15.07 -6.51
C ILE A 255 20.53 -15.50 -7.56
N PRO A 256 20.54 -16.76 -8.02
CA PRO A 256 21.52 -17.24 -8.98
C PRO A 256 21.45 -16.49 -10.31
N TYR A 257 22.57 -16.46 -11.01
CA TYR A 257 22.60 -16.04 -12.40
C TYR A 257 22.02 -17.12 -13.29
N PHE A 258 21.04 -16.75 -14.12
CA PHE A 258 20.48 -17.64 -15.14
C PHE A 258 20.39 -16.90 -16.47
N TYR A 259 21.14 -17.36 -17.46
CA TYR A 259 21.45 -16.64 -18.69
C TYR A 259 20.26 -16.32 -19.59
N GLU A 260 19.17 -17.04 -19.52
CA GLU A 260 17.97 -16.83 -20.32
C GLU A 260 17.04 -15.79 -19.70
N ASN A 261 17.56 -14.80 -19.01
CA ASN A 261 16.78 -13.78 -18.30
C ASN A 261 15.88 -14.33 -17.19
N GLY A 262 16.13 -15.53 -16.72
CA GLY A 262 15.15 -16.26 -15.95
C GLY A 262 13.87 -16.53 -16.74
N ARG A 263 13.95 -16.46 -18.07
CA ARG A 263 12.83 -16.77 -18.95
C ARG A 263 12.41 -18.20 -18.71
N VAL A 264 11.22 -18.30 -18.17
CA VAL A 264 10.53 -19.56 -18.02
C VAL A 264 9.39 -19.49 -19.00
N PRO A 265 9.55 -19.98 -20.25
CA PRO A 265 8.48 -19.93 -21.22
C PRO A 265 7.31 -20.71 -20.67
N ILE A 266 6.13 -20.14 -20.76
CA ILE A 266 4.90 -20.90 -20.57
C ILE A 266 4.89 -21.98 -21.65
N SER A 267 4.55 -23.20 -21.28
CA SER A 267 4.13 -24.22 -22.22
C SER A 267 2.74 -23.83 -22.79
N SER A 268 2.62 -22.64 -23.33
CA SER A 268 1.42 -22.26 -24.02
C SER A 268 1.57 -22.62 -25.48
N THR A 269 0.46 -22.97 -26.07
CA THR A 269 0.29 -23.20 -27.49
C THR A 269 0.69 -22.01 -28.37
N ASN A 270 1.07 -20.87 -27.82
CA ASN A 270 1.51 -19.66 -28.49
C ASN A 270 3.02 -19.44 -28.38
N LYS A 271 3.78 -20.25 -29.09
CA LYS A 271 5.23 -20.03 -29.28
C LYS A 271 5.56 -18.77 -30.10
N SER A 272 4.59 -18.08 -30.69
CA SER A 272 4.81 -16.94 -31.57
C SER A 272 5.17 -15.64 -30.86
N ASN A 273 4.93 -15.52 -29.57
CA ASN A 273 5.12 -14.27 -28.82
C ASN A 273 6.41 -14.22 -27.99
N ILE A 274 7.21 -15.29 -28.03
CA ILE A 274 8.42 -15.42 -27.19
C ILE A 274 9.57 -14.48 -27.64
N ASN A 275 9.50 -13.96 -28.85
CA ASN A 275 10.58 -13.17 -29.47
C ASN A 275 10.21 -11.72 -29.83
N THR A 276 9.09 -11.20 -29.37
CA THR A 276 8.73 -9.82 -29.66
C THR A 276 9.05 -8.94 -28.43
N HIS A 277 9.56 -7.74 -28.67
CA HIS A 277 9.80 -6.71 -27.66
C HIS A 277 8.56 -6.38 -26.85
N ILE A 278 7.42 -6.74 -27.33
CA ILE A 278 6.08 -6.53 -26.81
C ILE A 278 5.55 -7.82 -26.16
N ALA A 279 6.33 -8.87 -26.17
CA ALA A 279 5.90 -10.05 -25.47
C ALA A 279 5.86 -9.73 -23.99
N ASP A 280 4.85 -9.09 -23.61
CA ASP A 280 4.35 -8.65 -22.32
C ASP A 280 4.84 -9.48 -21.13
N GLY A 281 6.12 -9.75 -21.08
CA GLY A 281 6.71 -10.66 -20.16
C GLY A 281 6.26 -12.12 -20.32
N GLU A 282 5.53 -12.49 -21.37
CA GLU A 282 5.27 -13.88 -21.67
C GLU A 282 6.58 -14.63 -21.92
N GLY A 283 6.86 -15.63 -21.12
CA GLY A 283 8.13 -16.33 -21.12
C GLY A 283 9.15 -15.76 -20.15
N ARG A 284 8.84 -14.64 -19.50
CA ARG A 284 9.60 -14.06 -18.38
C ARG A 284 8.70 -13.92 -17.19
N TYR A 285 9.10 -13.47 -16.08
CA TYR A 285 8.31 -13.39 -14.86
C TYR A 285 6.98 -12.64 -15.03
N TYR A 286 5.91 -13.37 -15.31
CA TYR A 286 4.57 -12.78 -15.47
C TYR A 286 3.96 -12.35 -14.19
N LYS A 287 4.20 -13.16 -13.14
CA LYS A 287 3.65 -12.92 -11.83
C LYS A 287 4.64 -12.07 -11.06
N LYS A 288 4.14 -11.04 -10.40
CA LYS A 288 4.91 -10.26 -9.47
C LYS A 288 5.28 -11.09 -8.25
N GLY A 289 6.37 -10.73 -7.59
CA GLY A 289 6.86 -11.33 -6.36
C GLY A 289 8.15 -12.12 -6.55
N LEU A 290 8.50 -12.81 -5.47
CA LEU A 290 9.69 -13.63 -5.37
C LEU A 290 9.34 -15.05 -5.81
N TYR A 291 10.01 -15.62 -6.75
CA TYR A 291 9.74 -16.98 -7.24
C TYR A 291 10.21 -18.04 -6.23
N LEU A 292 9.59 -18.02 -5.03
CA LEU A 292 9.88 -18.90 -3.90
C LEU A 292 8.74 -19.88 -3.59
N SER A 293 7.48 -19.46 -3.76
CA SER A 293 6.29 -20.27 -3.50
C SER A 293 6.00 -21.21 -4.67
N LYS A 294 6.03 -22.50 -4.41
CA LYS A 294 5.68 -23.54 -5.41
C LYS A 294 4.19 -23.45 -5.78
N ASN A 295 3.34 -23.12 -4.84
CA ASN A 295 1.89 -23.02 -5.06
C ASN A 295 1.54 -21.82 -5.94
N LYS A 296 2.13 -20.65 -5.69
CA LYS A 296 1.91 -19.43 -6.46
C LYS A 296 2.36 -19.55 -7.92
N TYR A 297 3.46 -20.24 -8.16
CA TYR A 297 4.09 -20.33 -9.48
C TYR A 297 3.96 -21.71 -10.15
N LYS A 298 3.09 -22.59 -9.64
CA LYS A 298 2.87 -23.94 -10.16
C LYS A 298 2.50 -24.02 -11.64
N ASP A 299 1.82 -22.98 -12.15
CA ASP A 299 1.35 -22.92 -13.53
C ASP A 299 2.41 -22.37 -14.50
N ILE A 300 3.56 -21.93 -13.97
CA ILE A 300 4.68 -21.49 -14.80
C ILE A 300 5.56 -22.69 -15.09
N ILE A 301 5.59 -23.12 -16.33
CA ILE A 301 6.37 -24.26 -16.78
C ILE A 301 7.61 -23.76 -17.50
N ALA A 302 8.80 -24.09 -16.97
CA ALA A 302 10.06 -23.79 -17.61
C ALA A 302 10.19 -24.53 -18.95
N SER A 303 10.73 -23.89 -20.00
CA SER A 303 11.14 -24.59 -21.25
C SER A 303 12.21 -25.63 -20.96
N TRP A 304 13.04 -25.35 -19.96
CA TRP A 304 13.93 -26.33 -19.40
C TRP A 304 13.19 -27.11 -18.32
N LYS A 305 13.43 -28.40 -18.25
CA LYS A 305 12.75 -29.28 -17.31
C LYS A 305 13.11 -28.92 -15.86
N GLY A 306 12.14 -28.48 -15.10
CA GLY A 306 12.27 -28.15 -13.68
C GLY A 306 11.23 -27.15 -13.21
N PRO A 307 11.16 -26.90 -11.91
CA PRO A 307 10.25 -25.88 -11.35
C PRO A 307 10.77 -24.47 -11.62
N SER A 308 9.85 -23.52 -11.79
CA SER A 308 10.16 -22.09 -11.98
C SER A 308 10.55 -21.35 -10.70
N ILE A 309 10.95 -22.08 -9.67
CA ILE A 309 11.39 -21.52 -8.39
C ILE A 309 12.87 -21.17 -8.46
N TRP A 310 13.25 -20.00 -7.94
CA TRP A 310 14.65 -19.59 -7.89
C TRP A 310 15.51 -20.57 -7.07
N GLY A 311 16.71 -20.81 -7.55
CA GLY A 311 17.64 -21.77 -6.97
C GLY A 311 17.38 -23.24 -7.34
N CYS A 312 16.18 -23.58 -7.83
CA CYS A 312 15.90 -24.93 -8.28
C CYS A 312 16.59 -25.25 -9.61
N GLY A 313 17.05 -26.48 -9.75
CA GLY A 313 17.74 -26.90 -10.96
C GLY A 313 16.81 -27.06 -12.15
N LEU A 314 17.11 -26.36 -13.24
CA LEU A 314 16.49 -26.52 -14.54
C LEU A 314 17.41 -27.33 -15.45
N THR A 315 16.89 -28.35 -16.14
CA THR A 315 17.70 -29.20 -17.04
C THR A 315 17.51 -28.68 -18.48
N ASN A 316 18.64 -28.30 -19.10
CA ASN A 316 18.65 -27.94 -20.51
C ASN A 316 18.28 -29.16 -21.38
N LEU A 317 17.18 -29.04 -22.15
CA LEU A 317 16.72 -30.05 -23.09
C LEU A 317 16.98 -29.66 -24.56
N GLU A 318 17.57 -28.49 -24.79
CA GLU A 318 17.89 -28.04 -26.15
C GLU A 318 19.01 -28.90 -26.75
N ILE A 319 18.93 -29.10 -28.05
CA ILE A 319 19.87 -29.97 -28.79
C ILE A 319 21.22 -29.28 -28.95
N GLU A 320 21.25 -27.94 -28.98
CA GLU A 320 22.46 -27.13 -29.14
C GLU A 320 22.82 -26.39 -27.85
N PRO A 321 24.12 -26.36 -27.49
CA PRO A 321 24.55 -25.55 -26.34
C PRO A 321 24.35 -24.07 -26.66
N ARG A 322 23.51 -23.41 -25.89
CA ARG A 322 23.27 -21.97 -25.96
C ARG A 322 23.98 -21.29 -24.80
N TRP A 323 24.75 -20.22 -25.08
CA TRP A 323 25.44 -19.45 -24.08
C TRP A 323 26.35 -20.26 -23.13
N GLY A 324 26.95 -21.34 -23.63
CA GLY A 324 27.83 -22.24 -22.85
C GLY A 324 27.07 -23.22 -21.94
N TYR A 325 25.75 -23.29 -22.02
CA TYR A 325 24.97 -24.30 -21.31
C TYR A 325 25.04 -25.64 -22.05
N ILE A 326 25.50 -26.67 -21.33
CA ILE A 326 25.62 -28.02 -21.88
C ILE A 326 24.27 -28.72 -21.84
N VAL A 327 23.86 -29.34 -22.92
CA VAL A 327 22.64 -30.16 -22.99
C VAL A 327 22.63 -31.22 -21.89
N GLY A 328 21.52 -31.38 -21.19
CA GLY A 328 21.33 -32.30 -20.07
C GLY A 328 21.91 -31.83 -18.74
N LYS A 329 22.66 -30.73 -18.71
CA LYS A 329 23.17 -30.14 -17.46
C LYS A 329 22.08 -29.39 -16.69
N LYS A 330 22.09 -29.56 -15.38
CA LYS A 330 21.24 -28.74 -14.47
C LYS A 330 21.91 -27.41 -14.16
N MET A 331 21.11 -26.35 -14.28
CA MET A 331 21.51 -24.99 -13.88
C MET A 331 20.47 -24.45 -12.88
N PRO A 332 20.89 -23.68 -11.86
CA PRO A 332 19.94 -23.08 -10.93
C PRO A 332 19.11 -21.99 -11.65
N ASN A 333 17.80 -22.00 -11.45
CA ASN A 333 16.93 -20.94 -11.93
C ASN A 333 17.23 -19.61 -11.21
N GLY A 334 17.16 -18.50 -11.92
CA GLY A 334 17.48 -17.18 -11.37
C GLY A 334 17.26 -16.04 -12.37
N LEU A 335 18.10 -15.03 -12.32
CA LEU A 335 18.01 -13.81 -13.10
C LEU A 335 19.37 -13.51 -13.79
N ASP A 336 19.34 -13.14 -15.06
CA ASP A 336 20.46 -12.42 -15.68
C ASP A 336 20.35 -10.90 -15.43
N CYS A 337 21.22 -10.11 -16.04
CA CYS A 337 21.29 -8.67 -15.81
C CYS A 337 19.98 -7.94 -16.22
N SER A 338 19.50 -8.16 -17.43
CA SER A 338 18.26 -7.55 -17.94
C SER A 338 17.02 -8.14 -17.27
N GLY A 339 17.03 -9.42 -16.92
CA GLY A 339 15.97 -10.06 -16.15
C GLY A 339 15.81 -9.46 -14.75
N PHE A 340 16.92 -9.10 -14.09
CA PHE A 340 16.89 -8.43 -12.79
C PHE A 340 16.26 -7.03 -12.89
N VAL A 341 16.66 -6.24 -13.91
CA VAL A 341 16.07 -4.91 -14.15
C VAL A 341 14.58 -5.01 -14.48
N THR A 342 14.22 -5.93 -15.40
CA THR A 342 12.82 -6.20 -15.76
C THR A 342 11.99 -6.58 -14.54
N TRP A 343 12.51 -7.49 -13.70
CA TRP A 343 11.84 -7.93 -12.48
C TRP A 343 11.61 -6.75 -11.52
N SER A 344 12.62 -5.89 -11.33
CA SER A 344 12.51 -4.73 -10.44
C SER A 344 11.42 -3.75 -10.91
N LEU A 345 11.42 -3.43 -12.20
CA LEU A 345 10.41 -2.53 -12.80
C LEU A 345 9.00 -3.14 -12.76
N LYS A 346 8.84 -4.42 -13.07
CA LYS A 346 7.52 -5.09 -13.04
C LYS A 346 6.94 -5.18 -11.64
N ASN A 347 7.74 -5.46 -10.64
CA ASN A 347 7.27 -5.47 -9.25
C ASN A 347 6.82 -4.09 -8.79
N ALA A 348 7.47 -3.03 -9.26
CA ALA A 348 7.06 -1.65 -9.03
C ALA A 348 5.82 -1.22 -9.83
N GLY A 349 5.23 -2.09 -10.66
CA GLY A 349 3.99 -1.82 -11.39
C GLY A 349 4.16 -1.28 -12.80
N PHE A 350 5.38 -1.34 -13.36
CA PHE A 350 5.64 -0.95 -14.73
C PHE A 350 5.59 -2.15 -15.68
N GLU A 351 5.36 -1.85 -16.95
CA GLU A 351 5.44 -2.83 -18.04
C GLU A 351 6.59 -2.43 -18.99
N PRO A 352 7.85 -2.76 -18.63
CA PRO A 352 9.01 -2.30 -19.37
C PRO A 352 9.25 -3.06 -20.69
N GLY A 353 8.45 -4.08 -21.00
CA GLY A 353 8.72 -4.97 -22.11
C GLY A 353 9.93 -5.88 -21.87
N ASP A 354 10.62 -6.22 -22.94
CA ASP A 354 11.84 -7.02 -22.91
C ASP A 354 13.07 -6.11 -22.79
N VAL A 355 13.49 -5.82 -21.55
CA VAL A 355 14.70 -5.02 -21.32
C VAL A 355 15.92 -5.80 -21.80
N GLY A 356 16.66 -5.25 -22.75
CA GLY A 356 17.92 -5.79 -23.21
C GLY A 356 19.13 -5.23 -22.45
N ALA A 357 20.30 -5.75 -22.76
CA ALA A 357 21.55 -5.26 -22.19
C ALA A 357 22.21 -4.18 -23.05
N GLY A 358 21.50 -3.41 -23.82
CA GLY A 358 21.93 -2.32 -24.67
C GLY A 358 23.35 -2.38 -25.26
N GLU A 359 23.51 -2.05 -26.49
CA GLU A 359 24.82 -2.14 -27.14
C GLU A 359 25.55 -0.79 -27.19
N SER A 360 24.90 0.23 -27.70
CA SER A 360 25.42 1.59 -27.74
C SER A 360 24.28 2.58 -28.04
N PRO A 361 24.46 3.88 -27.78
CA PRO A 361 23.46 4.90 -28.08
C PRO A 361 23.02 4.93 -29.55
N ASP A 362 23.91 4.53 -30.45
CA ASP A 362 23.67 4.55 -31.88
C ASP A 362 22.99 3.27 -32.42
N ASN A 363 22.99 2.22 -31.63
CA ASN A 363 22.61 0.87 -32.10
C ASN A 363 21.70 0.10 -31.12
N ASP A 364 21.26 0.74 -30.01
CA ASP A 364 20.39 0.11 -29.06
C ASP A 364 18.92 0.36 -29.39
N ASN A 365 18.18 -0.71 -29.54
CA ASN A 365 16.73 -0.66 -29.73
C ASN A 365 15.97 -1.21 -28.53
N GLN A 366 16.64 -1.74 -27.51
CA GLN A 366 15.98 -2.45 -26.42
C GLN A 366 15.74 -1.59 -25.17
N CYS A 367 16.50 -0.50 -25.01
CA CYS A 367 16.36 0.44 -23.90
C CYS A 367 15.82 1.80 -24.29
N THR A 368 15.68 2.11 -25.59
CA THR A 368 15.21 3.43 -26.09
C THR A 368 13.80 3.77 -25.66
N ASP A 369 12.94 2.76 -25.47
CA ASP A 369 11.58 2.96 -24.97
C ASP A 369 11.54 3.30 -23.47
N LEU A 370 12.62 2.98 -22.73
CA LEU A 370 12.74 3.26 -21.30
C LEU A 370 13.25 4.67 -21.03
N GLY A 371 14.08 5.25 -21.89
CA GLY A 371 14.66 6.55 -21.62
C GLY A 371 15.67 7.01 -22.67
N GLU A 372 16.48 8.01 -22.29
CA GLU A 372 17.53 8.54 -23.15
C GLU A 372 18.84 7.78 -22.90
N PHE A 373 19.28 7.03 -23.91
CA PHE A 373 20.55 6.31 -23.88
C PHE A 373 21.71 7.24 -24.22
N LYS A 374 22.66 7.43 -23.30
CA LYS A 374 23.74 8.42 -23.36
C LYS A 374 25.08 7.87 -22.91
N TYR A 375 26.19 8.53 -23.26
CA TYR A 375 27.49 8.27 -22.67
C TYR A 375 27.51 8.71 -21.21
N LEU A 376 27.89 7.79 -20.29
CA LEU A 376 27.92 8.08 -18.86
C LEU A 376 28.93 9.18 -18.51
N SER A 377 30.10 9.20 -19.17
CA SER A 377 31.14 10.21 -18.92
C SER A 377 30.66 11.64 -19.11
N GLU A 378 29.75 11.86 -20.05
CA GLU A 378 29.16 13.17 -20.36
C GLU A 378 27.98 13.50 -19.43
N ASN A 379 27.36 12.51 -18.83
CA ASN A 379 26.10 12.64 -18.07
C ASN A 379 26.21 12.29 -16.60
N ILE A 380 27.41 12.04 -16.10
CA ILE A 380 27.62 11.57 -14.70
C ILE A 380 27.04 12.54 -13.63
N ASN A 381 26.94 13.82 -13.93
CA ASN A 381 26.36 14.80 -13.00
C ASN A 381 24.83 14.91 -13.10
N ASN A 382 24.22 14.27 -14.11
CA ASN A 382 22.79 14.31 -14.39
C ASN A 382 22.07 13.01 -14.01
N ILE A 383 22.83 11.94 -13.69
CA ILE A 383 22.24 10.64 -13.35
C ILE A 383 21.50 10.71 -12.01
N LYS A 384 20.44 9.95 -11.93
CA LYS A 384 19.58 9.85 -10.74
C LYS A 384 19.46 8.40 -10.28
N VAL A 385 19.21 8.21 -9.01
CA VAL A 385 18.84 6.90 -8.47
C VAL A 385 17.64 6.37 -9.26
N GLY A 386 17.71 5.13 -9.74
CA GLY A 386 16.72 4.50 -10.61
C GLY A 386 17.05 4.57 -12.11
N ASP A 387 18.09 5.32 -12.53
CA ASP A 387 18.61 5.24 -13.88
C ASP A 387 19.37 3.93 -14.10
N LEU A 388 19.49 3.50 -15.36
CA LEU A 388 20.14 2.24 -15.71
C LEU A 388 21.54 2.49 -16.24
N LEU A 389 22.49 1.72 -15.77
CA LEU A 389 23.89 1.77 -16.16
C LEU A 389 24.19 0.62 -17.10
N ASN A 390 24.94 0.86 -18.18
CA ASN A 390 25.22 -0.13 -19.22
C ASN A 390 26.68 -0.15 -19.62
N TRP A 391 27.15 -1.34 -19.96
CA TRP A 391 28.23 -1.56 -20.92
C TRP A 391 27.76 -2.60 -21.93
N TRP A 392 28.53 -2.83 -22.98
CA TRP A 392 28.16 -3.84 -23.98
C TRP A 392 27.89 -5.21 -23.36
N GLY A 393 26.66 -5.67 -23.48
CA GLY A 393 26.20 -6.96 -22.96
C GLY A 393 25.86 -6.97 -21.47
N HIS A 394 25.76 -5.81 -20.79
CA HIS A 394 25.34 -5.74 -19.39
C HIS A 394 24.50 -4.51 -19.08
N ILE A 395 23.58 -4.68 -18.15
CA ILE A 395 22.72 -3.61 -17.61
C ILE A 395 22.57 -3.78 -16.09
N ALA A 396 22.57 -2.64 -15.39
CA ALA A 396 22.43 -2.55 -13.94
C ALA A 396 21.53 -1.38 -13.57
N MET A 397 21.03 -1.32 -12.34
CA MET A 397 20.23 -0.21 -11.81
C MET A 397 21.02 0.57 -10.77
N LEU A 398 21.09 1.89 -10.91
CA LEU A 398 21.63 2.78 -9.90
C LEU A 398 20.63 2.88 -8.74
N ILE A 399 21.00 2.40 -7.54
CA ILE A 399 20.11 2.32 -6.39
C ILE A 399 20.42 3.31 -5.28
N GLY A 400 21.51 4.05 -5.38
CA GLY A 400 21.88 5.07 -4.40
C GLY A 400 23.03 5.95 -4.88
N ILE A 401 23.05 7.18 -4.40
CA ILE A 401 24.14 8.15 -4.58
C ILE A 401 24.38 8.84 -3.24
N ASP A 402 25.62 8.84 -2.75
CA ASP A 402 26.04 9.61 -1.59
C ASP A 402 27.37 10.30 -1.88
N GLY A 403 27.30 11.58 -2.22
CA GLY A 403 28.45 12.33 -2.74
C GLY A 403 29.03 11.69 -3.99
N ASP A 404 30.30 11.29 -3.94
CA ASP A 404 31.00 10.58 -5.03
C ASP A 404 30.92 9.05 -4.93
N THR A 405 30.04 8.54 -4.08
CA THR A 405 29.79 7.09 -3.89
C THR A 405 28.50 6.69 -4.56
N TYR A 406 28.54 5.66 -5.39
CA TYR A 406 27.43 5.14 -6.20
C TYR A 406 27.12 3.70 -5.80
N TYR A 407 25.86 3.41 -5.53
CA TYR A 407 25.37 2.08 -5.18
C TYR A 407 24.62 1.51 -6.36
N VAL A 408 25.05 0.35 -6.85
CA VAL A 408 24.55 -0.26 -8.08
C VAL A 408 24.06 -1.66 -7.79
N ALA A 409 22.83 -1.95 -8.21
CA ALA A 409 22.24 -3.28 -8.15
C ALA A 409 22.32 -3.95 -9.53
N GLU A 410 22.80 -5.19 -9.55
CA GLU A 410 23.07 -5.91 -10.80
C GLU A 410 23.00 -7.42 -10.63
N SER A 411 22.87 -8.16 -11.71
CA SER A 411 23.10 -9.60 -11.75
C SER A 411 24.21 -9.94 -12.72
N LEU A 412 25.24 -10.65 -12.25
CA LEU A 412 26.44 -10.95 -13.02
C LEU A 412 26.80 -12.45 -12.99
N SER A 413 27.15 -13.00 -14.15
CA SER A 413 27.46 -14.43 -14.32
C SER A 413 28.70 -14.85 -13.53
N TYR A 414 29.80 -14.08 -13.60
CA TYR A 414 31.07 -14.42 -12.92
C TYR A 414 31.00 -14.23 -11.39
N ILE A 415 30.00 -13.49 -10.89
CA ILE A 415 29.70 -13.36 -9.46
C ILE A 415 28.70 -14.44 -9.02
N GLY A 416 28.00 -15.04 -9.96
CA GLY A 416 27.00 -16.09 -9.72
C GLY A 416 25.61 -15.59 -9.40
N GLY A 417 25.28 -14.33 -9.68
CA GLY A 417 23.90 -13.80 -9.54
C GLY A 417 23.77 -12.36 -9.10
N VAL A 418 22.65 -12.07 -8.44
CA VAL A 418 22.23 -10.73 -8.02
C VAL A 418 23.06 -10.21 -6.85
N ARG A 419 23.49 -8.95 -6.91
CA ARG A 419 24.26 -8.27 -5.86
C ARG A 419 24.04 -6.76 -5.86
N ALA A 420 24.45 -6.11 -4.79
CA ALA A 420 24.73 -4.67 -4.76
C ALA A 420 26.24 -4.42 -4.73
N MET A 421 26.69 -3.40 -5.43
CA MET A 421 28.09 -2.95 -5.47
C MET A 421 28.17 -1.48 -5.14
N ILE A 422 29.34 -1.10 -4.59
CA ILE A 422 29.70 0.28 -4.27
C ILE A 422 30.83 0.69 -5.20
N TYR A 423 30.67 1.82 -5.84
CA TYR A 423 31.66 2.40 -6.76
C TYR A 423 31.96 3.85 -6.34
N SER A 424 33.22 4.22 -6.36
CA SER A 424 33.58 5.64 -6.48
C SER A 424 33.23 6.15 -7.89
N LYS A 425 33.13 7.46 -8.07
CA LYS A 425 32.87 8.08 -9.37
C LYS A 425 33.85 7.58 -10.45
N ASN A 426 35.14 7.47 -10.12
CA ASN A 426 36.14 7.02 -11.06
C ASN A 426 36.00 5.53 -11.43
N GLU A 427 35.63 4.69 -10.48
CA GLU A 427 35.37 3.26 -10.73
C GLU A 427 34.10 3.07 -11.55
N LEU A 428 33.04 3.83 -11.26
CA LEU A 428 31.81 3.79 -12.03
C LEU A 428 32.05 4.13 -13.51
N LEU A 429 32.78 5.23 -13.78
CA LEU A 429 33.11 5.67 -15.13
C LEU A 429 34.06 4.71 -15.88
N LYS A 430 34.84 3.89 -15.16
CA LYS A 430 35.69 2.85 -15.78
C LYS A 430 34.89 1.57 -16.05
N THR A 431 33.82 1.34 -15.29
CA THR A 431 33.03 0.12 -15.36
C THR A 431 31.88 0.24 -16.35
N PHE A 432 31.17 1.36 -16.32
CA PHE A 432 30.00 1.59 -17.17
C PHE A 432 30.31 2.66 -18.21
N GLU A 433 29.99 2.36 -19.46
CA GLU A 433 30.21 3.25 -20.59
C GLU A 433 28.97 4.13 -20.83
N TYR A 434 27.78 3.58 -20.62
CA TYR A 434 26.52 4.20 -20.97
C TYR A 434 25.58 4.30 -19.76
N VAL A 435 24.57 5.18 -19.90
CA VAL A 435 23.45 5.33 -18.98
C VAL A 435 22.14 5.51 -19.76
N VAL A 436 21.08 4.90 -19.27
CA VAL A 436 19.71 5.21 -19.69
C VAL A 436 19.10 6.15 -18.65
N LEU A 437 18.86 7.40 -19.04
CA LEU A 437 18.21 8.41 -18.21
C LEU A 437 16.70 8.16 -18.23
N MET A 438 16.16 7.71 -17.12
CA MET A 438 14.80 7.14 -17.01
C MET A 438 13.70 8.17 -16.71
N ASP A 439 13.97 9.47 -16.79
CA ASP A 439 13.02 10.54 -16.43
C ASP A 439 11.71 10.49 -17.24
N LYS A 440 11.76 10.04 -18.50
CA LYS A 440 10.56 9.89 -19.33
C LYS A 440 9.72 8.67 -18.98
N PHE A 441 10.36 7.63 -18.45
CA PHE A 441 9.69 6.40 -18.05
C PHE A 441 8.95 6.55 -16.74
N TYR A 442 9.62 7.14 -15.75
CA TYR A 442 9.03 7.40 -14.45
C TYR A 442 8.24 8.71 -14.46
N LYS A 443 6.93 8.63 -14.25
CA LYS A 443 6.05 9.81 -14.20
C LYS A 443 6.22 10.65 -12.94
N ASN A 444 6.73 10.04 -11.87
CA ASN A 444 7.08 10.72 -10.62
C ASN A 444 8.18 9.94 -9.88
N ASP A 445 8.85 10.63 -8.97
CA ASP A 445 9.99 10.06 -8.26
C ASP A 445 9.61 9.21 -7.05
N GLY A 446 8.44 9.43 -6.47
CA GLY A 446 8.04 8.73 -5.23
C GLY A 446 8.82 9.21 -4.00
N ASN A 447 8.88 8.37 -3.00
CA ASN A 447 9.47 8.70 -1.70
C ASN A 447 10.74 7.88 -1.46
N TYR A 448 11.90 8.47 -1.73
CA TYR A 448 13.18 7.84 -1.40
C TYR A 448 13.44 7.89 0.09
N GLN A 449 13.66 6.73 0.68
CA GLN A 449 14.36 6.67 1.95
C GLN A 449 15.87 6.63 1.67
N LYS A 450 16.64 7.46 2.37
CA LYS A 450 18.08 7.40 2.37
C LYS A 450 18.50 6.19 3.21
N PHE A 451 19.08 5.18 2.60
CA PHE A 451 19.43 3.92 3.27
C PHE A 451 20.91 3.86 3.70
N TRP A 452 21.69 4.88 3.47
CA TRP A 452 23.09 5.01 3.89
C TRP A 452 23.43 6.46 4.21
#